data_6a1dee88ac50510f4bc82d78bb63f2ee
#
_entry.id   6a1dee88ac50510f4bc82d78bb63f2ee
#
_cell.length_a   1.000
_cell.length_b   1.000
_cell.length_c   1.000
_cell.angle_alpha   90.00
_cell.angle_beta   90.00
_cell.angle_gamma   90.00
#
_symmetry.space_group_name_H-M   'P 1'
#
loop_
_entity.id
_entity.type
_entity.pdbx_description
1 polymer ?
#
loop_
_entity_poly.entity_id
_entity_poly.type
_entity_poly.pdbx_seq_one_letter_code
_entity_poly.pdbx_strand_id
1 'polypeptide(L)'
;MTRPFFTKDRISDFDVFEKHAEDAIHQMKIRLREGYPVDFQDVASRFTLDSATEFLFGKDVCSLSAGIIYPPSSPLSKDPKLLNHPSSRFVRAFTESQIATANRTNYGSSWRFAELWQDQVQKHMKVCYEFVDPIIADTLAKKHEQRRLGLEAENGTGEVKEGETLLEHLVNYTEGQDLLFCG
;
A
#
# COMPACT_ATOMS: atom_id res chain seq x y z
N MET A 1 4.03 17.00 11.20
CA MET A 1 3.61 16.83 9.81
C MET A 1 2.40 15.90 9.67
N THR A 2 2.44 14.64 10.08
CA THR A 2 1.33 13.68 9.87
C THR A 2 0.21 13.72 10.93
N ARG A 3 0.49 14.24 12.14
CA ARG A 3 -0.47 14.23 13.26
C ARG A 3 -1.84 14.86 12.96
N PRO A 4 -1.94 16.00 12.24
CA PRO A 4 -3.23 16.58 11.89
C PRO A 4 -4.06 15.71 10.95
N PHE A 5 -3.42 14.82 10.17
CA PHE A 5 -4.10 13.90 9.26
C PHE A 5 -4.84 12.78 10.00
N PHE A 6 -4.30 12.31 11.12
CA PHE A 6 -4.89 11.23 11.92
C PHE A 6 -5.81 11.77 13.02
N THR A 7 -6.78 12.60 12.66
CA THR A 7 -7.84 13.06 13.58
C THR A 7 -8.92 11.99 13.74
N LYS A 8 -9.67 12.06 14.84
CA LYS A 8 -10.75 11.11 15.12
C LYS A 8 -11.79 11.08 13.98
N ASP A 9 -12.16 12.22 13.45
CA ASP A 9 -13.19 12.35 12.42
C ASP A 9 -12.76 11.65 11.12
N ARG A 10 -11.51 11.79 10.73
CA ARG A 10 -10.97 11.13 9.53
C ARG A 10 -10.79 9.62 9.68
N ILE A 11 -10.39 9.16 10.88
CA ILE A 11 -10.27 7.73 11.16
C ILE A 11 -11.66 7.08 11.29
N SER A 12 -12.69 7.88 11.57
CA SER A 12 -14.08 7.43 11.68
C SER A 12 -14.84 7.44 10.35
N ASP A 13 -14.20 7.86 9.25
CA ASP A 13 -14.75 7.68 7.91
C ASP A 13 -14.56 6.22 7.49
N PHE A 14 -15.61 5.44 7.67
CA PHE A 14 -15.58 4.00 7.45
C PHE A 14 -15.90 3.58 6.00
N ASP A 15 -16.25 4.50 5.10
CA ASP A 15 -16.72 4.17 3.75
C ASP A 15 -15.66 3.36 2.96
N VAL A 16 -14.39 3.77 3.04
CA VAL A 16 -13.28 3.04 2.41
C VAL A 16 -13.14 1.64 3.00
N PHE A 17 -13.23 1.53 4.33
CA PHE A 17 -13.10 0.23 5.01
C PHE A 17 -14.30 -0.68 4.74
N GLU A 18 -15.51 -0.14 4.67
CA GLU A 18 -16.73 -0.89 4.37
C GLU A 18 -16.67 -1.47 2.94
N LYS A 19 -16.31 -0.65 1.96
CA LYS A 19 -16.10 -1.08 0.56
C LYS A 19 -15.15 -2.29 0.49
N HIS A 20 -13.97 -2.19 1.07
CA HIS A 20 -12.99 -3.27 1.03
C HIS A 20 -13.38 -4.49 1.89
N ALA A 21 -14.15 -4.28 2.97
CA ALA A 21 -14.70 -5.37 3.76
C ALA A 21 -15.74 -6.17 2.95
N GLU A 22 -16.59 -5.49 2.21
CA GLU A 22 -17.55 -6.14 1.30
C GLU A 22 -16.84 -6.95 0.22
N ASP A 23 -15.79 -6.40 -0.39
CA ASP A 23 -14.96 -7.09 -1.38
C ASP A 23 -14.29 -8.34 -0.76
N ALA A 24 -13.72 -8.22 0.44
CA ALA A 24 -13.12 -9.34 1.14
C ALA A 24 -14.14 -10.45 1.43
N ILE A 25 -15.31 -10.08 1.95
CA ILE A 25 -16.41 -11.02 2.23
C ILE A 25 -16.89 -11.69 0.92
N HIS A 26 -16.99 -10.93 -0.16
CA HIS A 26 -17.37 -11.43 -1.47
C HIS A 26 -16.40 -12.50 -1.97
N GLN A 27 -15.09 -12.23 -1.91
CA GLN A 27 -14.05 -13.18 -2.31
C GLN A 27 -14.04 -14.44 -1.44
N MET A 28 -14.23 -14.29 -0.13
CA MET A 28 -14.37 -15.44 0.78
C MET A 28 -15.59 -16.31 0.42
N LYS A 29 -16.74 -15.68 0.12
CA LYS A 29 -17.95 -16.41 -0.30
C LYS A 29 -17.73 -17.18 -1.59
N ILE A 30 -17.04 -16.60 -2.58
CA ILE A 30 -16.68 -17.30 -3.83
C ILE A 30 -15.86 -18.54 -3.50
N ARG A 31 -14.77 -18.40 -2.74
CA ARG A 31 -13.87 -19.49 -2.41
C ARG A 31 -14.55 -20.63 -1.66
N LEU A 32 -15.39 -20.29 -0.68
CA LEU A 32 -16.14 -21.28 0.10
C LEU A 32 -17.19 -22.00 -0.75
N ARG A 33 -17.85 -21.31 -1.71
CA ARG A 33 -18.78 -21.95 -2.66
C ARG A 33 -18.10 -22.94 -3.60
N GLU A 34 -16.85 -22.71 -3.92
CA GLU A 34 -16.02 -23.65 -4.68
C GLU A 34 -15.59 -24.88 -3.86
N GLY A 35 -15.88 -24.92 -2.55
CA GLY A 35 -15.54 -26.01 -1.65
C GLY A 35 -14.11 -25.96 -1.11
N TYR A 36 -13.41 -24.84 -1.26
CA TYR A 36 -12.06 -24.69 -0.73
C TYR A 36 -12.03 -23.89 0.58
N PRO A 37 -11.12 -24.22 1.49
CA PRO A 37 -10.89 -23.40 2.68
C PRO A 37 -10.29 -22.06 2.30
N VAL A 38 -10.53 -21.05 3.16
CA VAL A 38 -9.99 -19.68 3.02
C VAL A 38 -8.85 -19.51 4.01
N ASP A 39 -7.73 -18.99 3.53
CA ASP A 39 -6.68 -18.44 4.39
C ASP A 39 -7.11 -17.04 4.84
N PHE A 40 -7.63 -16.95 6.07
CA PHE A 40 -8.10 -15.69 6.62
C PHE A 40 -6.97 -14.67 6.80
N GLN A 41 -5.74 -15.11 7.03
CA GLN A 41 -4.60 -14.21 7.15
C GLN A 41 -4.27 -13.53 5.81
N ASP A 42 -4.33 -14.26 4.69
CA ASP A 42 -4.17 -13.67 3.34
C ASP A 42 -5.29 -12.65 3.06
N VAL A 43 -6.54 -12.99 3.37
CA VAL A 43 -7.68 -12.07 3.17
C VAL A 43 -7.53 -10.80 4.01
N ALA A 44 -7.20 -10.94 5.31
CA ALA A 44 -7.02 -9.80 6.20
C ALA A 44 -5.85 -8.91 5.75
N SER A 45 -4.76 -9.50 5.27
CA SER A 45 -3.62 -8.77 4.72
C SER A 45 -3.99 -7.96 3.47
N ARG A 46 -4.77 -8.54 2.57
CA ARG A 46 -5.25 -7.86 1.36
C ARG A 46 -6.24 -6.75 1.69
N PHE A 47 -7.20 -7.02 2.57
CA PHE A 47 -8.15 -6.03 3.06
C PHE A 47 -7.45 -4.81 3.67
N THR A 48 -6.52 -5.05 4.58
CA THR A 48 -5.78 -3.96 5.24
C THR A 48 -4.88 -3.20 4.27
N LEU A 49 -4.29 -3.88 3.30
CA LEU A 49 -3.44 -3.26 2.29
C LEU A 49 -4.24 -2.37 1.35
N ASP A 50 -5.35 -2.87 0.78
CA ASP A 50 -6.20 -2.11 -0.13
C ASP A 50 -6.81 -0.90 0.58
N SER A 51 -7.33 -1.08 1.80
CA SER A 51 -7.85 0.01 2.63
C SER A 51 -6.78 1.06 2.97
N ALA A 52 -5.59 0.62 3.37
CA ALA A 52 -4.51 1.53 3.73
C ALA A 52 -3.99 2.32 2.53
N THR A 53 -3.83 1.69 1.36
CA THR A 53 -3.33 2.36 0.17
C THR A 53 -4.36 3.34 -0.39
N GLU A 54 -5.65 3.02 -0.37
CA GLU A 54 -6.71 3.97 -0.75
C GLU A 54 -6.77 5.15 0.21
N PHE A 55 -6.74 4.91 1.53
CA PHE A 55 -6.77 5.97 2.54
C PHE A 55 -5.55 6.89 2.49
N LEU A 56 -4.36 6.31 2.32
CA LEU A 56 -3.11 7.07 2.38
C LEU A 56 -2.76 7.75 1.06
N PHE A 57 -3.05 7.10 -0.07
CA PHE A 57 -2.62 7.53 -1.40
C PHE A 57 -3.77 7.89 -2.34
N GLY A 58 -5.02 7.66 -1.94
CA GLY A 58 -6.20 7.85 -2.78
C GLY A 58 -6.30 6.81 -3.91
N LYS A 59 -5.53 5.72 -3.83
CA LYS A 59 -5.48 4.68 -4.86
C LYS A 59 -5.15 3.34 -4.23
N ASP A 60 -6.04 2.37 -4.39
CA ASP A 60 -5.84 1.03 -3.87
C ASP A 60 -4.95 0.16 -4.79
N VAL A 61 -4.37 -0.90 -4.22
CA VAL A 61 -3.60 -1.91 -4.95
C VAL A 61 -4.52 -2.88 -5.68
N CYS A 62 -5.81 -2.88 -5.38
CA CYS A 62 -6.80 -3.84 -5.89
C CYS A 62 -6.41 -5.31 -5.65
N SER A 63 -5.84 -5.61 -4.48
CA SER A 63 -5.34 -6.94 -4.18
C SER A 63 -6.44 -7.98 -3.98
N LEU A 64 -7.61 -7.54 -3.51
CA LEU A 64 -8.80 -8.38 -3.39
C LEU A 64 -9.41 -8.73 -4.75
N SER A 65 -9.36 -7.80 -5.73
CA SER A 65 -9.87 -8.04 -7.07
C SER A 65 -9.08 -9.11 -7.83
N ALA A 66 -7.81 -9.31 -7.49
CA ALA A 66 -6.99 -10.40 -8.02
C ALA A 66 -7.47 -11.80 -7.58
N GLY A 67 -8.35 -11.85 -6.56
CA GLY A 67 -8.83 -13.08 -5.94
C GLY A 67 -7.92 -13.58 -4.82
N ILE A 68 -8.47 -14.48 -4.00
CA ILE A 68 -7.77 -15.10 -2.87
C ILE A 68 -6.93 -16.28 -3.35
N ILE A 69 -5.76 -16.50 -2.77
CA ILE A 69 -4.89 -17.63 -3.07
C ILE A 69 -5.59 -18.95 -2.75
N TYR A 70 -5.44 -19.93 -3.64
CA TYR A 70 -5.94 -21.28 -3.40
C TYR A 70 -5.04 -22.03 -2.40
N PRO A 71 -5.61 -22.93 -1.57
CA PRO A 71 -4.82 -23.72 -0.68
C PRO A 71 -3.84 -24.64 -1.44
N PRO A 72 -2.68 -24.99 -0.85
CA PRO A 72 -1.66 -25.79 -1.52
C PRO A 72 -2.16 -27.15 -2.04
N SER A 73 -3.23 -27.68 -1.45
CA SER A 73 -3.89 -28.92 -1.88
C SER A 73 -4.69 -28.78 -3.19
N SER A 74 -4.99 -27.54 -3.62
CA SER A 74 -5.73 -27.31 -4.84
C SER A 74 -4.81 -27.32 -6.06
N PRO A 75 -5.21 -27.91 -7.20
CA PRO A 75 -4.49 -27.82 -8.46
C PRO A 75 -4.38 -26.35 -8.95
N LEU A 76 -5.28 -25.49 -8.52
CA LEU A 76 -5.31 -24.06 -8.86
C LEU A 76 -4.36 -23.21 -8.02
N SER A 77 -3.68 -23.78 -7.01
CA SER A 77 -2.72 -23.07 -6.16
C SER A 77 -1.54 -22.49 -6.93
N LYS A 78 -1.25 -23.02 -8.11
CA LYS A 78 -0.17 -22.56 -9.00
C LYS A 78 -0.68 -21.88 -10.26
N ASP A 79 -1.92 -21.39 -10.28
CA ASP A 79 -2.45 -20.66 -11.43
C ASP A 79 -1.57 -19.44 -11.75
N PRO A 80 -0.91 -19.40 -12.92
CA PRO A 80 -0.03 -18.30 -13.29
C PRO A 80 -0.77 -16.97 -13.39
N LYS A 81 -2.07 -16.97 -13.73
CA LYS A 81 -2.86 -15.73 -13.81
C LYS A 81 -2.98 -15.07 -12.46
N LEU A 82 -3.28 -15.85 -11.41
CA LEU A 82 -3.39 -15.36 -10.05
C LEU A 82 -2.03 -14.94 -9.47
N LEU A 83 -0.99 -15.79 -9.67
CA LEU A 83 0.34 -15.56 -9.12
C LEU A 83 1.07 -14.37 -9.78
N ASN A 84 0.86 -14.15 -11.06
CA ASN A 84 1.51 -13.08 -11.83
C ASN A 84 0.67 -11.80 -11.93
N HIS A 85 -0.51 -11.79 -11.33
CA HIS A 85 -1.31 -10.56 -11.28
C HIS A 85 -0.50 -9.44 -10.61
N PRO A 86 -0.50 -8.20 -11.14
CA PRO A 86 0.30 -7.09 -10.58
C PRO A 86 0.07 -6.90 -9.08
N SER A 87 -1.18 -6.95 -8.64
CA SER A 87 -1.54 -6.83 -7.22
C SER A 87 -0.99 -7.98 -6.39
N SER A 88 -1.02 -9.23 -6.88
CA SER A 88 -0.45 -10.38 -6.16
C SER A 88 1.08 -10.29 -6.08
N ARG A 89 1.73 -9.74 -7.10
CA ARG A 89 3.18 -9.44 -7.07
C ARG A 89 3.50 -8.39 -6.00
N PHE A 90 2.70 -7.33 -5.94
CA PHE A 90 2.85 -6.29 -4.94
C PHE A 90 2.67 -6.84 -3.52
N VAL A 91 1.56 -7.54 -3.23
CA VAL A 91 1.29 -8.16 -1.92
C VAL A 91 2.45 -9.03 -1.48
N ARG A 92 2.94 -9.91 -2.37
CA ARG A 92 4.07 -10.79 -2.06
C ARG A 92 5.34 -9.99 -1.78
N ALA A 93 5.68 -9.02 -2.63
CA ALA A 93 6.87 -8.19 -2.44
C ALA A 93 6.82 -7.39 -1.14
N PHE A 94 5.65 -6.82 -0.82
CA PHE A 94 5.44 -6.09 0.42
C PHE A 94 5.60 -7.00 1.65
N THR A 95 4.99 -8.19 1.64
CA THR A 95 5.12 -9.17 2.71
C THR A 95 6.59 -9.63 2.89
N GLU A 96 7.27 -9.96 1.80
CA GLU A 96 8.68 -10.37 1.84
C GLU A 96 9.60 -9.26 2.36
N SER A 97 9.32 -8.00 2.01
CA SER A 97 10.08 -6.86 2.54
C SER A 97 9.91 -6.70 4.06
N GLN A 98 8.69 -6.91 4.56
CA GLN A 98 8.41 -6.90 6.00
C GLN A 98 9.13 -8.04 6.73
N ILE A 99 9.11 -9.26 6.18
CA ILE A 99 9.83 -10.41 6.72
C ILE A 99 11.34 -10.13 6.75
N ALA A 100 11.90 -9.61 5.66
CA ALA A 100 13.30 -9.25 5.60
C ALA A 100 13.67 -8.19 6.65
N THR A 101 12.81 -7.18 6.85
CA THR A 101 13.00 -6.14 7.88
C THR A 101 12.93 -6.75 9.29
N ALA A 102 11.97 -7.64 9.56
CA ALA A 102 11.87 -8.33 10.84
C ALA A 102 13.10 -9.21 11.12
N ASN A 103 13.64 -9.87 10.11
CA ASN A 103 14.86 -10.65 10.23
C ASN A 103 16.08 -9.80 10.61
N ARG A 104 16.20 -8.56 10.08
CA ARG A 104 17.25 -7.62 10.50
C ARG A 104 17.20 -7.35 12.00
N THR A 105 15.98 -7.22 12.56
CA THR A 105 15.81 -7.04 14.01
C THR A 105 16.32 -8.25 14.80
N ASN A 106 16.09 -9.47 14.30
CA ASN A 106 16.58 -10.70 14.93
C ASN A 106 18.12 -10.83 14.91
N TYR A 107 18.76 -10.35 13.84
CA TYR A 107 20.23 -10.32 13.75
C TYR A 107 20.88 -9.17 14.54
N GLY A 108 20.09 -8.23 15.06
CA GLY A 108 20.58 -7.08 15.81
C GLY A 108 21.59 -6.27 14.99
N SER A 109 22.68 -5.82 15.61
CA SER A 109 23.73 -5.04 14.93
C SER A 109 24.49 -5.80 13.84
N SER A 110 24.41 -7.14 13.86
CA SER A 110 25.11 -8.03 12.92
C SER A 110 24.38 -8.24 11.59
N TRP A 111 23.18 -7.68 11.39
CA TRP A 111 22.38 -7.88 10.17
C TRP A 111 23.14 -7.53 8.88
N ARG A 112 24.06 -6.55 8.94
CA ARG A 112 24.88 -6.15 7.78
C ARG A 112 25.78 -7.27 7.28
N PHE A 113 26.24 -8.16 8.15
CA PHE A 113 27.05 -9.33 7.76
C PHE A 113 26.20 -10.41 7.09
N ALA A 114 24.93 -10.53 7.46
CA ALA A 114 24.00 -11.45 6.82
C ALA A 114 23.59 -11.02 5.40
N GLU A 115 23.68 -9.72 5.10
CA GLU A 115 23.28 -9.11 3.83
C GLU A 115 24.46 -8.47 3.05
N LEU A 116 25.70 -8.97 3.26
CA LEU A 116 26.90 -8.42 2.61
C LEU A 116 26.82 -8.37 1.08
N TRP A 117 26.11 -9.31 0.47
CA TRP A 117 26.05 -9.47 -0.99
C TRP A 117 24.82 -8.79 -1.62
N GLN A 118 23.74 -8.67 -0.89
CA GLN A 118 22.51 -8.11 -1.40
C GLN A 118 21.59 -7.64 -0.27
N ASP A 119 21.11 -6.41 -0.34
CA ASP A 119 20.04 -5.91 0.51
C ASP A 119 18.73 -6.61 0.16
N GLN A 120 18.26 -7.46 1.08
CA GLN A 120 17.03 -8.25 0.87
C GLN A 120 15.77 -7.38 0.90
N VAL A 121 15.74 -6.32 1.71
CA VAL A 121 14.61 -5.39 1.76
C VAL A 121 14.51 -4.61 0.44
N GLN A 122 15.60 -4.03 -0.04
CA GLN A 122 15.62 -3.26 -1.27
C GLN A 122 15.18 -4.08 -2.49
N LYS A 123 15.58 -5.36 -2.54
CA LYS A 123 15.17 -6.28 -3.61
C LYS A 123 13.65 -6.37 -3.75
N HIS A 124 12.93 -6.50 -2.63
CA HIS A 124 11.47 -6.63 -2.63
C HIS A 124 10.79 -5.26 -2.75
N MET A 125 11.34 -4.24 -2.10
CA MET A 125 10.81 -2.87 -2.18
C MET A 125 10.80 -2.29 -3.59
N LYS A 126 11.69 -2.73 -4.47
CA LYS A 126 11.69 -2.29 -5.87
C LYS A 126 10.34 -2.50 -6.56
N VAL A 127 9.68 -3.63 -6.31
CA VAL A 127 8.33 -3.93 -6.85
C VAL A 127 7.28 -2.99 -6.22
N CYS A 128 7.44 -2.65 -4.94
CA CYS A 128 6.55 -1.71 -4.27
C CYS A 128 6.71 -0.28 -4.83
N TYR A 129 7.92 0.14 -5.11
CA TYR A 129 8.20 1.44 -5.75
C TYR A 129 7.60 1.54 -7.16
N GLU A 130 7.61 0.46 -7.96
CA GLU A 130 6.94 0.44 -9.27
C GLU A 130 5.46 0.84 -9.19
N PHE A 131 4.81 0.59 -8.05
CA PHE A 131 3.43 1.00 -7.80
C PHE A 131 3.33 2.42 -7.23
N VAL A 132 4.18 2.77 -6.27
CA VAL A 132 4.07 4.03 -5.51
C VAL A 132 4.62 5.22 -6.29
N ASP A 133 5.74 5.05 -7.00
CA ASP A 133 6.42 6.14 -7.72
C ASP A 133 5.52 6.88 -8.73
N PRO A 134 4.69 6.19 -9.56
CA PRO A 134 3.77 6.88 -10.46
C PRO A 134 2.73 7.72 -9.72
N ILE A 135 2.27 7.29 -8.54
CA ILE A 135 1.29 8.02 -7.73
C ILE A 135 1.92 9.29 -7.16
N ILE A 136 3.15 9.19 -6.67
CA ILE A 136 3.92 10.34 -6.16
C ILE A 136 4.16 11.33 -7.31
N ALA A 137 4.61 10.84 -8.46
CA ALA A 137 4.90 11.68 -9.63
C ALA A 137 3.65 12.44 -10.11
N ASP A 138 2.49 11.78 -10.18
CA ASP A 138 1.21 12.39 -10.55
C ASP A 138 0.79 13.47 -9.54
N THR A 139 0.92 13.19 -8.25
CA THR A 139 0.57 14.16 -7.19
C THR A 139 1.50 15.38 -7.23
N LEU A 140 2.79 15.18 -7.44
CA LEU A 140 3.75 16.28 -7.61
C LEU A 140 3.45 17.11 -8.87
N ALA A 141 3.13 16.46 -9.99
CA ALA A 141 2.79 17.14 -11.23
C ALA A 141 1.53 18.02 -11.07
N LYS A 142 0.50 17.51 -10.39
CA LYS A 142 -0.71 18.28 -10.06
C LYS A 142 -0.39 19.51 -9.22
N LYS A 143 0.47 19.38 -8.22
CA LYS A 143 0.90 20.50 -7.38
C LYS A 143 1.65 21.56 -8.20
N HIS A 144 2.59 21.14 -9.04
CA HIS A 144 3.32 22.07 -9.91
C HIS A 144 2.40 22.82 -10.86
N GLU A 145 1.39 22.15 -11.41
CA GLU A 145 0.40 22.80 -12.29
C GLU A 145 -0.47 23.79 -11.53
N GLN A 146 -0.93 23.46 -10.31
CA GLN A 146 -1.68 24.39 -9.45
C GLN A 146 -0.86 25.64 -9.13
N ARG A 147 0.44 25.51 -8.86
CA ARG A 147 1.37 26.64 -8.68
C ARG A 147 1.45 27.50 -9.93
N ARG A 148 1.60 26.89 -11.08
CA ARG A 148 1.69 27.59 -12.36
C ARG A 148 0.44 28.41 -12.67
N LEU A 149 -0.72 27.91 -12.29
CA LEU A 149 -2.02 28.57 -12.49
C LEU A 149 -2.36 29.62 -11.41
N GLY A 150 -1.48 29.80 -10.39
CA GLY A 150 -1.73 30.73 -9.29
C GLY A 150 -2.90 30.32 -8.40
N LEU A 151 -3.30 29.05 -8.43
CA LEU A 151 -4.39 28.47 -7.64
C LEU A 151 -3.92 27.99 -6.25
N GLU A 152 -2.75 28.40 -5.80
CA GLU A 152 -2.28 28.07 -4.45
C GLU A 152 -3.21 28.70 -3.42
N ALA A 153 -3.99 27.88 -2.74
CA ALA A 153 -4.58 28.27 -1.47
C ALA A 153 -3.42 28.62 -0.51
N GLU A 154 -3.56 29.72 0.24
CA GLU A 154 -2.57 30.11 1.26
C GLU A 154 -2.19 28.91 2.13
N ASN A 155 -1.03 28.32 1.83
CA ASN A 155 -0.51 27.16 2.51
C ASN A 155 0.17 27.62 3.81
N GLY A 156 -0.59 27.74 4.89
CA GLY A 156 -0.04 28.21 6.15
C GLY A 156 -0.65 27.61 7.42
N THR A 157 -1.83 27.02 7.36
CA THR A 157 -2.54 26.63 8.58
C THR A 157 -2.25 25.21 9.08
N GLY A 158 -1.61 24.36 8.28
CA GLY A 158 -1.39 22.95 8.66
C GLY A 158 -2.68 22.15 8.86
N GLU A 159 -3.82 22.75 8.49
CA GLU A 159 -5.12 22.08 8.51
C GLU A 159 -5.27 21.18 7.30
N VAL A 160 -5.77 19.97 7.54
CA VAL A 160 -6.03 18.97 6.50
C VAL A 160 -7.39 19.26 5.87
N LYS A 161 -7.44 19.36 4.55
CA LYS A 161 -8.69 19.59 3.81
C LYS A 161 -9.53 18.32 3.80
N GLU A 162 -10.85 18.48 3.76
CA GLU A 162 -11.77 17.37 3.60
C GLU A 162 -11.49 16.64 2.27
N GLY A 163 -11.37 15.29 2.30
CA GLY A 163 -11.03 14.48 1.12
C GLY A 163 -9.55 14.46 0.72
N GLU A 164 -8.67 15.24 1.37
CA GLU A 164 -7.23 15.23 1.09
C GLU A 164 -6.59 13.92 1.56
N THR A 165 -5.78 13.28 0.70
CA THR A 165 -5.01 12.09 1.08
C THR A 165 -3.78 12.45 1.91
N LEU A 166 -3.20 11.46 2.62
CA LEU A 166 -1.95 11.71 3.35
C LEU A 166 -0.82 12.13 2.41
N LEU A 167 -0.75 11.52 1.24
CA LEU A 167 0.27 11.87 0.24
C LEU A 167 0.11 13.32 -0.23
N GLU A 168 -1.11 13.75 -0.56
CA GLU A 168 -1.39 15.14 -0.96
C GLU A 168 -1.04 16.11 0.17
N HIS A 169 -1.43 15.77 1.40
CA HIS A 169 -1.09 16.58 2.57
C HIS A 169 0.43 16.72 2.75
N LEU A 170 1.19 15.62 2.64
CA LEU A 170 2.64 15.65 2.74
C LEU A 170 3.28 16.46 1.60
N VAL A 171 2.82 16.27 0.37
CA VAL A 171 3.30 17.02 -0.81
C VAL A 171 2.98 18.50 -0.66
N ASN A 172 1.82 18.85 -0.10
CA ASN A 172 1.45 20.24 0.16
C ASN A 172 2.28 20.89 1.25
N TYR A 173 2.69 20.11 2.27
CA TYR A 173 3.44 20.60 3.41
C TYR A 173 4.96 20.64 3.17
N THR A 174 5.51 19.72 2.39
CA THR A 174 6.95 19.67 2.07
C THR A 174 7.21 20.38 0.75
N GLU A 175 8.27 21.16 0.67
CA GLU A 175 8.78 21.64 -0.62
C GLU A 175 9.34 20.43 -1.35
N GLY A 176 8.60 19.91 -2.32
CA GLY A 176 8.76 18.63 -3.04
C GLY A 176 10.17 18.15 -3.46
N GLN A 177 11.23 18.77 -2.97
CA GLN A 177 12.63 18.36 -3.21
C GLN A 177 13.12 17.27 -2.26
N ASP A 178 12.52 17.14 -1.07
CA ASP A 178 13.06 16.22 -0.04
C ASP A 178 12.48 14.80 -0.13
N LEU A 179 11.39 14.58 -0.87
CA LEU A 179 10.76 13.26 -1.01
C LEU A 179 11.48 12.32 -1.99
N LEU A 180 12.29 12.86 -2.90
CA LEU A 180 13.02 12.08 -3.91
C LEU A 180 14.41 11.62 -3.45
N PHE A 181 14.88 12.01 -2.25
CA PHE A 181 16.23 11.72 -1.76
C PHE A 181 16.33 10.62 -0.71
N CYS A 182 15.28 9.81 -0.51
CA CYS A 182 15.38 8.59 0.32
C CYS A 182 15.48 7.32 -0.56
N GLY A 183 16.38 7.34 -1.51
CA GLY A 183 16.74 6.17 -2.33
C GLY A 183 18.12 5.65 -1.96
#